data_249c00336852c921fcc584ed82a5cfc2
#
_entry.id   249c00336852c921fcc584ed82a5cfc2
#
_cell.length_a   1.000
_cell.length_b   1.000
_cell.length_c   1.000
_cell.angle_alpha   90.00
_cell.angle_beta   90.00
_cell.angle_gamma   90.00
#
_symmetry.space_group_name_H-M   'P 1'
#
loop_
_entity.id
_entity.type
_entity.pdbx_description
1 polymer ?
#
loop_
_entity_poly.entity_id
_entity_poly.type
_entity_poly.pdbx_seq_one_letter_code
_entity_poly.pdbx_strand_id
1 'polypeptide(L)'
;MRMNYSERGPSPLEGAKPGAAGDRDSTFGWWGAFSIQKFVNQSSLFHTHADATGWLAYLQQFYDRNFWFADGGAQVWAYEETYDNWQDRYGMDAVVAVYHSGHGGMDNNGVFFAPLGAVWDGRSDAVSNRMALGNEKVNYIFWSTCTSLRVLGGHSPIRTWAGPNIGFRMIFGFETVSIDSPDYGKKFWEKWRAGQTFTDAWLNASWDIYKGQAPSVCAVGANQAEATARLNGERTLYREHVPDNWYAWRWYNARDSLREPLTQAPSTPQIVQLAPRDPGDELAKVGRIADFPSAALQEVQVERQGVLSATSGDRTVSTAPHAIRWVKLAEANHRNLRQLPTERAVEAARGFAEQYADGAELVVDSVHDLMQNSGAKDGSELGEPVSLETHVTFRQVFDGIPVITPDRGLIRVALDNDATVVQAQISTRDTTGTTREPSTDIAPPPAGGKAAAAPQRAREPREALAAAQRRLLAELASVTADEQGGRSAAAPREPQVRDVPGTFEVGYEIEGNEAYPAARKLIEIGSPDSMYTTRRWVVAPLAR
;
A
#
# COMPACT_ATOMS: atom_id res chain seq x y z
N MET A 1 -5.60 -25.38 21.36
CA MET A 1 -5.49 -24.78 20.04
C MET A 1 -4.76 -25.75 19.13
N ARG A 2 -5.41 -26.32 18.10
CA ARG A 2 -4.72 -27.08 17.05
C ARG A 2 -4.17 -26.06 16.05
N MET A 3 -2.85 -26.00 15.93
CA MET A 3 -2.18 -25.18 14.95
C MET A 3 -1.94 -26.02 13.70
N ASN A 4 -2.60 -25.70 12.62
CA ASN A 4 -2.35 -26.31 11.32
C ASN A 4 -1.23 -25.51 10.66
N TYR A 5 0.01 -25.97 10.83
CA TYR A 5 1.17 -25.36 10.21
C TYR A 5 1.19 -25.65 8.72
N SER A 6 1.25 -24.61 7.91
CA SER A 6 1.56 -24.69 6.50
C SER A 6 2.97 -24.12 6.28
N GLU A 7 3.84 -24.88 5.64
CA GLU A 7 5.16 -24.37 5.21
C GLU A 7 5.04 -23.24 4.18
N ARG A 8 3.88 -23.14 3.54
CA ARG A 8 3.53 -22.11 2.57
C ARG A 8 2.26 -21.41 3.04
N GLY A 9 2.14 -20.14 2.71
CA GLY A 9 0.88 -19.40 2.85
C GLY A 9 -0.24 -19.98 1.97
N PRO A 10 -1.49 -19.48 2.07
CA PRO A 10 -2.56 -19.84 1.17
C PRO A 10 -2.16 -19.51 -0.27
N SER A 11 -2.53 -20.41 -1.21
CA SER A 11 -2.26 -20.16 -2.62
C SER A 11 -3.33 -19.24 -3.21
N PRO A 12 -2.94 -18.17 -3.93
CA PRO A 12 -3.90 -17.35 -4.66
C PRO A 12 -4.32 -17.99 -6.00
N LEU A 13 -3.86 -19.20 -6.32
CA LEU A 13 -4.05 -19.83 -7.61
C LEU A 13 -5.30 -20.68 -7.64
N GLU A 14 -6.00 -20.65 -8.77
CA GLU A 14 -7.11 -21.54 -9.04
C GLU A 14 -6.70 -23.02 -8.97
N GLY A 15 -7.53 -23.84 -8.31
CA GLY A 15 -7.36 -25.29 -8.22
C GLY A 15 -6.12 -25.75 -7.43
N ALA A 16 -5.38 -24.85 -6.80
CA ALA A 16 -4.24 -25.22 -5.97
C ALA A 16 -4.71 -25.94 -4.71
N LYS A 17 -4.38 -27.23 -4.59
CA LYS A 17 -4.60 -27.98 -3.34
C LYS A 17 -3.59 -27.47 -2.29
N PRO A 18 -4.03 -27.21 -1.05
CA PRO A 18 -3.11 -26.90 0.04
C PRO A 18 -2.06 -28.02 0.18
N GLY A 19 -0.77 -27.67 0.10
CA GLY A 19 0.33 -28.59 0.37
C GLY A 19 0.79 -29.49 -0.77
N ALA A 20 0.21 -29.42 -1.96
CA ALA A 20 0.79 -30.12 -3.11
C ALA A 20 2.06 -29.37 -3.56
N ALA A 21 3.22 -29.98 -3.34
CA ALA A 21 4.43 -29.69 -4.11
C ALA A 21 4.14 -30.20 -5.54
N GLY A 22 3.24 -29.52 -6.22
CA GLY A 22 2.83 -29.87 -7.56
C GLY A 22 3.88 -29.38 -8.54
N ASP A 23 3.98 -30.12 -9.58
CA ASP A 23 4.67 -29.84 -10.82
C ASP A 23 4.93 -28.34 -11.02
N ARG A 24 6.20 -27.97 -10.97
CA ARG A 24 6.65 -26.64 -11.36
C ARG A 24 6.57 -26.56 -12.88
N ASP A 25 5.35 -26.53 -13.41
CA ASP A 25 5.17 -26.18 -14.81
C ASP A 25 5.49 -24.69 -14.96
N SER A 26 6.80 -24.41 -15.05
CA SER A 26 7.35 -23.10 -15.32
C SER A 26 6.94 -22.54 -16.69
N THR A 27 6.30 -23.37 -17.52
CA THR A 27 5.95 -23.01 -18.89
C THR A 27 4.64 -22.23 -19.00
N PHE A 28 3.81 -22.23 -17.94
CA PHE A 28 2.46 -21.68 -18.04
C PHE A 28 2.41 -20.14 -18.04
N GLY A 29 3.34 -19.45 -17.38
CA GLY A 29 3.31 -18.00 -17.30
C GLY A 29 2.33 -17.47 -16.25
N TRP A 30 2.61 -17.67 -14.95
CA TRP A 30 1.72 -17.18 -13.90
C TRP A 30 1.92 -15.72 -13.54
N TRP A 31 3.18 -15.28 -13.39
CA TRP A 31 3.49 -13.92 -12.97
C TRP A 31 4.83 -13.41 -13.47
N GLY A 32 4.87 -12.13 -13.68
CA GLY A 32 6.06 -11.37 -14.02
C GLY A 32 6.02 -9.98 -13.41
N ALA A 33 7.16 -9.31 -13.43
CA ALA A 33 7.23 -7.94 -12.94
C ALA A 33 8.18 -7.07 -13.74
N PHE A 34 7.85 -5.78 -13.74
CA PHE A 34 8.70 -4.67 -14.18
C PHE A 34 9.00 -3.77 -13.00
N SER A 35 10.22 -3.28 -12.91
CA SER A 35 10.58 -2.29 -11.91
C SER A 35 11.66 -1.36 -12.44
N ILE A 36 11.41 -0.07 -12.37
CA ILE A 36 12.28 0.92 -12.98
C ILE A 36 12.70 1.92 -11.92
N GLN A 37 13.97 1.93 -11.59
CA GLN A 37 14.61 2.95 -10.76
C GLN A 37 15.26 4.02 -11.62
N LYS A 38 15.82 3.61 -12.76
CA LYS A 38 16.61 4.44 -13.67
C LYS A 38 15.86 4.62 -14.99
N PHE A 39 15.45 5.83 -15.24
CA PHE A 39 14.66 6.19 -16.41
C PHE A 39 15.50 6.91 -17.47
N VAL A 40 15.09 6.84 -18.72
CA VAL A 40 15.78 7.56 -19.82
C VAL A 40 15.68 9.07 -19.64
N ASN A 41 14.50 9.57 -19.31
CA ASN A 41 14.19 11.01 -19.32
C ASN A 41 13.53 11.52 -18.04
N GLN A 42 13.53 10.73 -16.97
CA GLN A 42 12.89 11.10 -15.70
C GLN A 42 13.87 10.96 -14.53
N SER A 43 13.54 11.58 -13.40
CA SER A 43 14.28 11.40 -12.14
C SER A 43 14.22 9.96 -11.66
N SER A 44 15.31 9.47 -11.07
CA SER A 44 15.37 8.11 -10.52
C SER A 44 14.42 7.92 -9.34
N LEU A 45 13.90 6.70 -9.18
CA LEU A 45 13.19 6.19 -8.01
C LEU A 45 14.10 5.24 -7.22
N PHE A 46 13.79 5.00 -5.93
CA PHE A 46 14.67 4.18 -5.09
C PHE A 46 14.09 2.83 -4.73
N HIS A 47 12.78 2.74 -4.67
CA HIS A 47 12.11 1.62 -4.02
C HIS A 47 11.39 0.68 -4.97
N THR A 48 11.36 0.98 -6.26
CA THR A 48 10.60 0.19 -7.25
C THR A 48 11.07 -1.26 -7.34
N HIS A 49 12.38 -1.52 -7.23
CA HIS A 49 12.90 -2.90 -7.23
C HIS A 49 12.47 -3.66 -5.97
N ALA A 50 12.54 -3.01 -4.80
CA ALA A 50 12.11 -3.62 -3.55
C ALA A 50 10.59 -3.86 -3.53
N ASP A 51 9.81 -2.93 -4.09
CA ASP A 51 8.37 -3.04 -4.22
C ASP A 51 7.96 -4.23 -5.10
N ALA A 52 8.47 -4.31 -6.32
CA ALA A 52 8.18 -5.40 -7.26
C ALA A 52 8.69 -6.76 -6.74
N THR A 53 9.90 -6.82 -6.17
CA THR A 53 10.42 -8.06 -5.60
C THR A 53 9.67 -8.47 -4.33
N GLY A 54 9.15 -7.53 -3.55
CA GLY A 54 8.26 -7.79 -2.42
C GLY A 54 6.94 -8.45 -2.85
N TRP A 55 6.38 -8.01 -3.99
CA TRP A 55 5.20 -8.65 -4.58
C TRP A 55 5.51 -10.06 -5.09
N LEU A 56 6.60 -10.24 -5.84
CA LEU A 56 7.04 -11.54 -6.36
C LEU A 56 7.39 -12.53 -5.26
N ALA A 57 7.98 -12.09 -4.16
CA ALA A 57 8.49 -12.97 -3.09
C ALA A 57 7.41 -13.86 -2.48
N TYR A 58 6.16 -13.36 -2.37
CA TYR A 58 5.06 -14.18 -1.92
C TYR A 58 4.69 -15.26 -2.94
N LEU A 59 4.58 -14.90 -4.20
CA LEU A 59 4.16 -15.76 -5.29
C LEU A 59 5.20 -16.85 -5.61
N GLN A 60 6.47 -16.54 -5.46
CA GLN A 60 7.58 -17.48 -5.70
C GLN A 60 7.62 -18.67 -4.70
N GLN A 61 6.76 -18.68 -3.68
CA GLN A 61 6.53 -19.86 -2.87
C GLN A 61 5.81 -20.99 -3.63
N PHE A 62 5.09 -20.64 -4.71
CA PHE A 62 4.27 -21.56 -5.51
C PHE A 62 4.93 -21.94 -6.82
N TYR A 63 5.32 -20.94 -7.61
CA TYR A 63 6.01 -21.11 -8.89
C TYR A 63 7.11 -20.06 -9.05
N ASP A 64 8.11 -20.33 -9.86
CA ASP A 64 9.11 -19.34 -10.24
C ASP A 64 8.47 -18.23 -11.09
N ARG A 65 9.00 -17.01 -10.98
CA ARG A 65 8.59 -15.91 -11.85
C ARG A 65 8.96 -16.20 -13.30
N ASN A 66 8.11 -15.81 -14.23
CA ASN A 66 8.41 -15.91 -15.66
C ASN A 66 9.46 -14.89 -16.06
N PHE A 67 9.32 -13.68 -15.57
CA PHE A 67 10.30 -12.63 -15.79
C PHE A 67 10.33 -11.62 -14.63
N TRP A 68 11.43 -10.91 -14.55
CA TRP A 68 11.58 -9.66 -13.84
C TRP A 68 12.50 -8.77 -14.64
N PHE A 69 11.93 -7.75 -15.29
CA PHE A 69 12.66 -6.76 -16.05
C PHE A 69 12.91 -5.52 -15.20
N ALA A 70 14.18 -5.27 -14.90
CA ALA A 70 14.64 -4.14 -14.11
C ALA A 70 15.26 -3.08 -15.03
N ASP A 71 15.02 -1.80 -14.73
CA ASP A 71 15.63 -0.65 -15.41
C ASP A 71 15.64 -0.78 -16.94
N GLY A 72 16.80 -0.78 -17.57
CA GLY A 72 16.97 -0.89 -19.03
C GLY A 72 16.42 -2.18 -19.66
N GLY A 73 16.03 -3.18 -18.85
CA GLY A 73 15.30 -4.35 -19.32
C GLY A 73 13.81 -4.08 -19.57
N ALA A 74 13.25 -3.02 -18.98
CA ALA A 74 11.88 -2.60 -19.21
C ALA A 74 11.84 -1.69 -20.45
N GLN A 75 11.31 -2.20 -21.55
CA GLN A 75 11.29 -1.55 -22.87
C GLN A 75 9.90 -1.63 -23.48
N VAL A 76 9.60 -0.72 -24.42
CA VAL A 76 8.29 -0.55 -25.06
C VAL A 76 7.71 -1.84 -25.64
N TRP A 77 8.54 -2.71 -26.22
CA TRP A 77 8.10 -3.97 -26.81
C TRP A 77 7.38 -4.90 -25.83
N ALA A 78 7.65 -4.76 -24.55
CA ALA A 78 7.04 -5.59 -23.51
C ALA A 78 5.62 -5.14 -23.12
N TYR A 79 5.17 -3.99 -23.63
CA TYR A 79 3.91 -3.36 -23.21
C TYR A 79 2.93 -3.14 -24.37
N GLU A 80 3.40 -2.89 -25.60
CA GLU A 80 2.57 -2.38 -26.67
C GLU A 80 2.32 -3.42 -27.76
N GLU A 81 1.10 -3.42 -28.27
CA GLU A 81 0.58 -4.30 -29.31
C GLU A 81 1.37 -4.28 -30.62
N THR A 82 2.03 -3.18 -30.93
CA THR A 82 2.92 -3.08 -32.09
C THR A 82 3.99 -4.19 -32.13
N TYR A 83 4.29 -4.76 -30.96
CA TYR A 83 5.28 -5.83 -30.76
C TYR A 83 4.63 -7.14 -30.28
N ASP A 84 3.42 -7.40 -30.69
CA ASP A 84 2.53 -8.50 -30.32
C ASP A 84 3.27 -9.82 -29.99
N ASN A 85 3.99 -10.40 -30.92
CA ASN A 85 4.73 -11.66 -30.70
C ASN A 85 5.75 -11.62 -29.53
N TRP A 86 6.24 -10.45 -29.15
CA TRP A 86 7.19 -10.29 -28.06
C TRP A 86 6.48 -9.99 -26.75
N GLN A 87 5.48 -9.12 -26.82
CA GLN A 87 4.62 -8.77 -25.68
C GLN A 87 3.88 -10.01 -25.15
N ASP A 88 3.33 -10.85 -26.04
CA ASP A 88 2.61 -12.08 -25.72
C ASP A 88 3.49 -13.21 -25.18
N ARG A 89 4.75 -13.27 -25.59
CA ARG A 89 5.65 -14.34 -25.16
C ARG A 89 6.54 -13.97 -23.99
N TYR A 90 6.91 -12.71 -23.87
CA TYR A 90 7.94 -12.26 -22.94
C TYR A 90 7.55 -11.00 -22.16
N GLY A 91 6.49 -10.30 -22.54
CA GLY A 91 6.03 -9.04 -21.98
C GLY A 91 4.83 -9.17 -21.07
N MET A 92 4.01 -8.11 -21.04
CA MET A 92 2.87 -8.00 -20.12
C MET A 92 1.84 -9.10 -20.31
N ASP A 93 1.56 -9.52 -21.54
CA ASP A 93 0.54 -10.54 -21.81
C ASP A 93 1.08 -11.99 -21.79
N ALA A 94 2.37 -12.17 -21.47
CA ALA A 94 2.99 -13.47 -21.27
C ALA A 94 2.57 -14.19 -19.97
N VAL A 95 1.91 -13.50 -19.05
CA VAL A 95 1.64 -13.96 -17.67
C VAL A 95 0.23 -13.63 -17.20
N VAL A 96 -0.34 -14.45 -16.31
CA VAL A 96 -1.68 -14.22 -15.75
C VAL A 96 -1.74 -12.97 -14.89
N ALA A 97 -0.69 -12.67 -14.13
CA ALA A 97 -0.60 -11.50 -13.27
C ALA A 97 0.72 -10.76 -13.48
N VAL A 98 0.64 -9.47 -13.73
CA VAL A 98 1.81 -8.61 -13.95
C VAL A 98 1.83 -7.45 -12.96
N TYR A 99 3.02 -7.15 -12.46
CA TYR A 99 3.28 -6.04 -11.54
C TYR A 99 4.25 -5.06 -12.19
N HIS A 100 3.89 -3.78 -12.20
CA HIS A 100 4.79 -2.71 -12.65
C HIS A 100 4.99 -1.69 -11.54
N SER A 101 6.25 -1.42 -11.18
CA SER A 101 6.62 -0.38 -10.24
C SER A 101 7.54 0.63 -10.91
N GLY A 102 7.11 1.89 -10.97
CA GLY A 102 7.81 2.97 -11.67
C GLY A 102 7.09 4.30 -11.62
N HIS A 103 7.53 5.24 -12.43
CA HIS A 103 6.77 6.45 -12.70
C HIS A 103 5.52 6.15 -13.53
N GLY A 104 4.54 7.02 -13.42
CA GLY A 104 3.36 7.04 -14.29
C GLY A 104 2.75 8.43 -14.34
N GLY A 105 2.06 8.70 -15.42
CA GLY A 105 1.32 9.94 -15.64
C GLY A 105 0.13 9.72 -16.54
N MET A 106 -0.88 10.57 -16.45
CA MET A 106 -2.05 10.52 -17.32
C MET A 106 -2.34 11.92 -17.87
N ASP A 107 -2.52 12.02 -19.16
CA ASP A 107 -2.88 13.28 -19.81
C ASP A 107 -4.38 13.63 -19.63
N ASN A 108 -4.76 14.81 -20.10
CA ASN A 108 -6.15 15.28 -20.04
C ASN A 108 -7.10 14.49 -20.96
N ASN A 109 -6.57 13.71 -21.90
CA ASN A 109 -7.35 12.84 -22.77
C ASN A 109 -7.62 11.47 -22.15
N GLY A 110 -7.04 11.19 -20.97
CA GLY A 110 -7.16 9.91 -20.30
C GLY A 110 -6.17 8.87 -20.83
N VAL A 111 -5.13 9.26 -21.53
CA VAL A 111 -4.06 8.37 -21.96
C VAL A 111 -3.03 8.26 -20.84
N PHE A 112 -2.76 7.04 -20.39
CA PHE A 112 -1.75 6.75 -19.39
C PHE A 112 -0.39 6.49 -20.05
N PHE A 113 0.67 7.02 -19.44
CA PHE A 113 2.06 6.90 -19.84
C PHE A 113 2.88 6.30 -18.71
N ALA A 114 3.69 5.29 -19.00
CA ALA A 114 4.69 4.72 -18.12
C ALA A 114 6.08 4.94 -18.73
N PRO A 115 6.91 5.84 -18.19
CA PRO A 115 8.29 6.02 -18.68
C PRO A 115 9.13 4.79 -18.34
N LEU A 116 10.06 4.46 -19.23
CA LEU A 116 10.82 3.23 -19.22
C LEU A 116 12.32 3.46 -18.99
N GLY A 117 13.04 2.37 -18.69
CA GLY A 117 14.45 2.41 -18.37
C GLY A 117 15.38 2.43 -19.60
N ALA A 118 14.86 2.17 -20.80
CA ALA A 118 15.63 2.23 -22.03
C ALA A 118 14.79 2.68 -23.23
N VAL A 119 15.47 3.21 -24.25
CA VAL A 119 14.87 3.51 -25.54
C VAL A 119 14.78 2.22 -26.36
N TRP A 120 13.62 1.98 -26.94
CA TRP A 120 13.40 0.95 -27.94
C TRP A 120 12.61 1.53 -29.10
N ASP A 121 13.11 1.38 -30.31
CA ASP A 121 12.48 1.92 -31.54
C ASP A 121 12.16 3.42 -31.42
N GLY A 122 13.12 4.17 -30.86
CA GLY A 122 13.00 5.62 -30.67
C GLY A 122 12.04 6.06 -29.54
N ARG A 123 11.47 5.13 -28.77
CA ARG A 123 10.50 5.40 -27.70
C ARG A 123 11.00 4.98 -26.32
N SER A 124 10.68 5.76 -25.32
CA SER A 124 11.04 5.53 -23.91
C SER A 124 9.84 5.54 -22.95
N ASP A 125 8.62 5.53 -23.49
CA ASP A 125 7.39 5.50 -22.73
C ASP A 125 6.45 4.46 -23.32
N ALA A 126 5.86 3.62 -22.47
CA ALA A 126 4.73 2.77 -22.84
C ALA A 126 3.43 3.55 -22.67
N VAL A 127 2.52 3.44 -23.63
CA VAL A 127 1.33 4.29 -23.73
C VAL A 127 0.08 3.44 -23.80
N SER A 128 -0.91 3.70 -22.92
CA SER A 128 -2.10 2.84 -22.79
C SER A 128 -2.87 2.64 -24.09
N ASN A 129 -3.03 3.67 -24.90
CA ASN A 129 -3.77 3.58 -26.17
C ASN A 129 -3.04 2.80 -27.28
N ARG A 130 -1.88 2.23 -26.99
CA ARG A 130 -1.11 1.32 -27.88
C ARG A 130 -1.02 -0.09 -27.30
N MET A 131 -1.59 -0.32 -26.12
CA MET A 131 -1.63 -1.63 -25.48
C MET A 131 -2.86 -2.40 -25.95
N ALA A 132 -2.72 -3.72 -26.06
CA ALA A 132 -3.82 -4.67 -26.10
C ALA A 132 -3.48 -5.75 -25.08
N LEU A 133 -4.33 -5.95 -24.09
CA LEU A 133 -4.02 -6.73 -22.89
C LEU A 133 -5.16 -7.71 -22.60
N GLY A 134 -4.82 -8.98 -22.37
CA GLY A 134 -5.78 -10.03 -22.13
C GLY A 134 -6.26 -10.75 -23.39
N ASN A 135 -5.57 -10.61 -24.49
CA ASN A 135 -5.74 -11.47 -25.66
C ASN A 135 -5.00 -12.81 -25.52
N GLU A 136 -3.95 -12.87 -24.69
CA GLU A 136 -3.17 -14.09 -24.44
C GLU A 136 -3.33 -14.61 -23.00
N LYS A 137 -2.74 -13.96 -21.99
CA LYS A 137 -2.75 -14.50 -20.62
C LYS A 137 -3.10 -13.52 -19.54
N VAL A 138 -2.81 -12.21 -19.71
CA VAL A 138 -2.91 -11.28 -18.59
C VAL A 138 -4.36 -11.07 -18.19
N ASN A 139 -4.61 -11.34 -16.90
CA ASN A 139 -5.90 -11.15 -16.26
C ASN A 139 -5.82 -10.12 -15.12
N TYR A 140 -4.65 -9.93 -14.52
CA TYR A 140 -4.47 -9.06 -13.36
C TYR A 140 -3.27 -8.14 -13.58
N ILE A 141 -3.52 -6.84 -13.57
CA ILE A 141 -2.51 -5.81 -13.89
C ILE A 141 -2.36 -4.88 -12.70
N PHE A 142 -1.17 -4.86 -12.09
CA PHE A 142 -0.85 -4.01 -10.96
C PHE A 142 0.08 -2.88 -11.38
N TRP A 143 -0.44 -1.66 -11.40
CA TRP A 143 0.32 -0.45 -11.65
C TRP A 143 0.65 0.26 -10.34
N SER A 144 1.80 -0.06 -9.74
CA SER A 144 2.37 0.73 -8.63
C SER A 144 3.03 2.00 -9.17
N THR A 145 2.19 2.86 -9.75
CA THR A 145 2.58 4.10 -10.45
C THR A 145 1.57 5.20 -10.22
N CYS A 146 2.04 6.45 -10.28
CA CYS A 146 1.17 7.62 -10.16
C CYS A 146 0.08 7.64 -11.24
N THR A 147 -1.13 8.06 -10.88
CA THR A 147 -2.26 8.36 -11.79
C THR A 147 -2.58 7.29 -12.83
N SER A 148 -2.23 6.03 -12.56
CA SER A 148 -2.42 4.92 -13.50
C SER A 148 -3.87 4.47 -13.66
N LEU A 149 -4.73 4.80 -12.70
CA LEU A 149 -6.14 4.44 -12.71
C LEU A 149 -6.98 5.59 -12.16
N ARG A 150 -7.03 6.69 -12.92
CA ARG A 150 -7.83 7.87 -12.58
C ARG A 150 -9.32 7.61 -12.73
N VAL A 151 -10.09 8.09 -11.77
CA VAL A 151 -11.53 7.85 -11.65
C VAL A 151 -12.34 9.13 -11.39
N LEU A 152 -11.66 10.27 -11.23
CA LEU A 152 -12.25 11.58 -10.94
C LEU A 152 -11.87 12.63 -11.99
N GLY A 153 -12.51 13.79 -11.94
CA GLY A 153 -12.17 14.93 -12.81
C GLY A 153 -12.41 14.66 -14.30
N GLY A 154 -13.43 13.89 -14.65
CA GLY A 154 -13.76 13.53 -16.03
C GLY A 154 -12.95 12.32 -16.55
N HIS A 155 -12.16 11.69 -15.68
CA HIS A 155 -11.49 10.42 -15.98
C HIS A 155 -12.31 9.22 -15.46
N SER A 156 -12.13 8.08 -16.10
CA SER A 156 -12.68 6.80 -15.64
C SER A 156 -11.83 5.64 -16.17
N PRO A 157 -11.90 4.44 -15.56
CA PRO A 157 -11.25 3.26 -16.11
C PRO A 157 -11.71 2.94 -17.53
N ILE A 158 -12.97 3.22 -17.87
CA ILE A 158 -13.51 3.05 -19.22
C ILE A 158 -12.74 3.93 -20.20
N ARG A 159 -12.56 5.22 -19.89
CA ARG A 159 -11.88 6.17 -20.80
C ARG A 159 -10.43 5.79 -21.07
N THR A 160 -9.72 5.23 -20.09
CA THR A 160 -8.30 4.89 -20.23
C THR A 160 -8.07 3.47 -20.68
N TRP A 161 -8.84 2.51 -20.15
CA TRP A 161 -8.52 1.09 -20.24
C TRP A 161 -9.52 0.27 -21.07
N ALA A 162 -10.68 0.83 -21.49
CA ALA A 162 -11.62 0.07 -22.31
C ALA A 162 -11.07 -0.26 -23.71
N GLY A 163 -10.26 0.62 -24.29
CA GLY A 163 -9.58 0.35 -25.57
C GLY A 163 -8.49 -0.73 -25.44
N PRO A 164 -7.55 -0.59 -24.47
CA PRO A 164 -6.52 -1.59 -24.21
C PRO A 164 -7.02 -2.95 -23.74
N ASN A 165 -8.20 -3.02 -23.13
CA ASN A 165 -8.74 -4.27 -22.59
C ASN A 165 -9.37 -5.13 -23.69
N ILE A 166 -8.81 -6.35 -23.82
CA ILE A 166 -9.33 -7.39 -24.74
C ILE A 166 -9.75 -8.65 -23.96
N GLY A 167 -9.66 -8.63 -22.62
CA GLY A 167 -10.07 -9.77 -21.81
C GLY A 167 -9.53 -9.83 -20.39
N PHE A 168 -8.75 -8.84 -19.94
CA PHE A 168 -8.27 -8.86 -18.57
C PHE A 168 -9.42 -8.67 -17.54
N ARG A 169 -9.23 -9.20 -16.35
CA ARG A 169 -10.25 -9.26 -15.29
C ARG A 169 -10.20 -8.06 -14.34
N MET A 170 -9.00 -7.67 -13.89
CA MET A 170 -8.83 -6.61 -12.90
C MET A 170 -7.57 -5.78 -13.17
N ILE A 171 -7.67 -4.49 -12.87
CA ILE A 171 -6.55 -3.56 -12.90
C ILE A 171 -6.49 -2.76 -11.61
N PHE A 172 -5.29 -2.59 -11.06
CA PHE A 172 -4.98 -1.94 -9.79
C PHE A 172 -4.05 -0.76 -10.04
N GLY A 173 -4.32 0.38 -9.41
CA GLY A 173 -3.54 1.58 -9.62
C GLY A 173 -3.88 2.70 -8.65
N PHE A 174 -3.71 3.95 -9.10
CA PHE A 174 -3.94 5.13 -8.30
C PHE A 174 -4.66 6.22 -9.09
N GLU A 175 -5.65 6.86 -8.44
CA GLU A 175 -6.25 8.11 -8.90
C GLU A 175 -5.25 9.27 -8.84
N THR A 176 -4.39 9.28 -7.82
CA THR A 176 -3.49 10.40 -7.49
C THR A 176 -2.03 10.03 -7.65
N VAL A 177 -1.16 11.01 -7.38
CA VAL A 177 0.27 10.75 -7.20
C VAL A 177 0.48 9.84 -5.99
N SER A 178 1.19 8.74 -6.20
CA SER A 178 1.60 7.78 -5.18
C SER A 178 2.97 8.14 -4.57
N ILE A 179 3.35 7.44 -3.50
CA ILE A 179 4.66 7.58 -2.87
C ILE A 179 5.63 6.53 -3.43
N ASP A 180 6.90 6.89 -3.62
CA ASP A 180 7.97 5.91 -3.85
C ASP A 180 8.23 5.11 -2.56
N SER A 181 7.66 3.91 -2.47
CA SER A 181 7.69 3.03 -1.29
C SER A 181 8.06 1.60 -1.68
N PRO A 182 8.84 0.89 -0.84
CA PRO A 182 9.21 -0.51 -1.09
C PRO A 182 8.08 -1.51 -0.74
N ASP A 183 6.93 -1.06 -0.26
CA ASP A 183 6.03 -1.90 0.53
C ASP A 183 4.69 -2.22 -0.11
N TYR A 184 4.30 -1.63 -1.26
CA TYR A 184 2.97 -1.89 -1.86
C TYR A 184 2.74 -3.36 -2.14
N GLY A 185 3.67 -3.99 -2.85
CA GLY A 185 3.55 -5.39 -3.22
C GLY A 185 3.57 -6.34 -2.04
N LYS A 186 4.45 -6.11 -1.07
CA LYS A 186 4.52 -6.90 0.16
C LYS A 186 3.26 -6.75 1.00
N LYS A 187 2.82 -5.52 1.26
CA LYS A 187 1.61 -5.23 2.05
C LYS A 187 0.34 -5.73 1.39
N PHE A 188 0.26 -5.72 0.06
CA PHE A 188 -0.84 -6.33 -0.67
C PHE A 188 -1.05 -7.80 -0.26
N TRP A 189 0.01 -8.61 -0.28
CA TRP A 189 -0.08 -10.01 0.11
C TRP A 189 -0.31 -10.20 1.61
N GLU A 190 0.21 -9.33 2.47
CA GLU A 190 -0.08 -9.35 3.91
C GLU A 190 -1.58 -9.14 4.16
N LYS A 191 -2.22 -8.16 3.50
CA LYS A 191 -3.65 -7.90 3.58
C LYS A 191 -4.50 -9.05 3.03
N TRP A 192 -4.12 -9.54 1.85
CA TRP A 192 -4.82 -10.66 1.23
C TRP A 192 -4.79 -11.92 2.10
N ARG A 193 -3.65 -12.26 2.70
CA ARG A 193 -3.50 -13.37 3.65
C ARG A 193 -4.34 -13.18 4.91
N ALA A 194 -4.53 -11.94 5.33
CA ALA A 194 -5.42 -11.61 6.44
C ALA A 194 -6.92 -11.81 6.13
N GLY A 195 -7.27 -12.30 4.93
CA GLY A 195 -8.64 -12.61 4.54
C GLY A 195 -9.28 -11.57 3.62
N GLN A 196 -8.55 -10.53 3.20
CA GLN A 196 -9.10 -9.47 2.35
C GLN A 196 -9.18 -9.91 0.88
N THR A 197 -10.13 -9.33 0.13
CA THR A 197 -10.23 -9.47 -1.32
C THR A 197 -9.04 -8.81 -2.01
N PHE A 198 -8.81 -9.03 -3.30
CA PHE A 198 -7.77 -8.31 -4.03
C PHE A 198 -8.01 -6.79 -4.01
N THR A 199 -9.27 -6.37 -4.13
CA THR A 199 -9.67 -4.97 -4.04
C THR A 199 -9.28 -4.36 -2.69
N ASP A 200 -9.77 -4.97 -1.60
CA ASP A 200 -9.51 -4.46 -0.25
C ASP A 200 -8.02 -4.51 0.11
N ALA A 201 -7.33 -5.57 -0.31
CA ALA A 201 -5.90 -5.72 -0.07
C ALA A 201 -5.08 -4.61 -0.72
N TRP A 202 -5.38 -4.23 -1.98
CA TRP A 202 -4.71 -3.13 -2.66
C TRP A 202 -5.02 -1.78 -2.03
N LEU A 203 -6.31 -1.49 -1.80
CA LEU A 203 -6.75 -0.24 -1.21
C LEU A 203 -6.15 -0.03 0.18
N ASN A 204 -6.24 -1.05 1.06
CA ASN A 204 -5.71 -0.98 2.41
C ASN A 204 -4.18 -0.96 2.48
N ALA A 205 -3.48 -1.73 1.65
CA ALA A 205 -2.02 -1.72 1.59
C ALA A 205 -1.50 -0.34 1.21
N SER A 206 -2.09 0.26 0.19
CA SER A 206 -1.70 1.58 -0.29
C SER A 206 -2.03 2.69 0.72
N TRP A 207 -3.21 2.63 1.35
CA TRP A 207 -3.61 3.60 2.37
C TRP A 207 -2.73 3.54 3.62
N ASP A 208 -2.28 2.35 4.01
CA ASP A 208 -1.35 2.19 5.13
C ASP A 208 0.03 2.82 4.86
N ILE A 209 0.42 2.99 3.61
CA ILE A 209 1.66 3.68 3.25
C ILE A 209 1.48 5.20 3.35
N TYR A 210 0.39 5.71 2.80
CA TYR A 210 0.08 7.14 2.86
C TYR A 210 -1.40 7.42 2.64
N LYS A 211 -2.05 8.01 3.65
CA LYS A 211 -3.47 8.39 3.62
C LYS A 211 -3.81 9.59 2.72
N GLY A 212 -2.83 10.27 2.16
CA GLY A 212 -3.02 11.38 1.22
C GLY A 212 -2.90 10.96 -0.26
N GLN A 213 -2.85 9.66 -0.55
CA GLN A 213 -2.98 9.10 -1.89
C GLN A 213 -4.32 8.38 -2.03
N ALA A 214 -4.85 8.31 -3.24
CA ALA A 214 -6.10 7.61 -3.53
C ALA A 214 -5.82 6.36 -4.38
N PRO A 215 -5.65 5.17 -3.75
CA PRO A 215 -5.58 3.92 -4.49
C PRO A 215 -6.91 3.62 -5.15
N SER A 216 -6.88 2.97 -6.30
CA SER A 216 -8.05 2.60 -7.08
C SER A 216 -7.92 1.19 -7.66
N VAL A 217 -9.05 0.52 -7.84
CA VAL A 217 -9.16 -0.83 -8.42
C VAL A 217 -10.34 -0.86 -9.35
N CYS A 218 -10.19 -1.47 -10.52
CA CYS A 218 -11.28 -1.72 -11.44
C CYS A 218 -11.37 -3.21 -11.76
N ALA A 219 -12.59 -3.74 -11.78
CA ALA A 219 -12.92 -5.08 -12.24
C ALA A 219 -13.84 -5.01 -13.46
N VAL A 220 -13.74 -6.02 -14.30
CA VAL A 220 -14.43 -6.09 -15.59
C VAL A 220 -15.32 -7.32 -15.64
N GLY A 221 -16.40 -7.28 -16.40
CA GLY A 221 -17.32 -8.41 -16.55
C GLY A 221 -18.26 -8.26 -17.74
N ALA A 222 -19.04 -9.32 -18.00
CA ALA A 222 -20.03 -9.33 -19.06
C ALA A 222 -21.19 -8.34 -18.80
N ASN A 223 -21.42 -8.00 -17.54
CA ASN A 223 -22.48 -7.09 -17.09
C ASN A 223 -22.11 -6.49 -15.71
N GLN A 224 -22.92 -5.54 -15.25
CA GLN A 224 -22.72 -4.84 -13.97
C GLN A 224 -22.62 -5.81 -12.78
N ALA A 225 -23.48 -6.80 -12.71
CA ALA A 225 -23.52 -7.74 -11.58
C ALA A 225 -22.22 -8.56 -11.49
N GLU A 226 -21.71 -9.05 -12.62
CA GLU A 226 -20.47 -9.81 -12.68
C GLU A 226 -19.24 -8.96 -12.33
N ALA A 227 -19.11 -7.76 -12.94
CA ALA A 227 -18.01 -6.84 -12.64
C ALA A 227 -18.01 -6.44 -11.16
N THR A 228 -19.19 -6.13 -10.59
CA THR A 228 -19.34 -5.79 -9.17
C THR A 228 -19.04 -6.97 -8.25
N ALA A 229 -19.53 -8.17 -8.58
CA ALA A 229 -19.23 -9.38 -7.80
C ALA A 229 -17.72 -9.67 -7.76
N ARG A 230 -17.04 -9.51 -8.90
CA ARG A 230 -15.57 -9.65 -8.99
C ARG A 230 -14.86 -8.61 -8.14
N LEU A 231 -15.24 -7.35 -8.25
CA LEU A 231 -14.68 -6.25 -7.46
C LEU A 231 -14.82 -6.52 -5.95
N ASN A 232 -15.93 -7.13 -5.53
CA ASN A 232 -16.25 -7.39 -4.12
C ASN A 232 -15.63 -8.66 -3.57
N GLY A 233 -15.36 -9.67 -4.39
CA GLY A 233 -15.10 -11.02 -3.88
C GLY A 233 -13.87 -11.70 -4.47
N GLU A 234 -13.25 -11.18 -5.54
CA GLU A 234 -12.14 -11.89 -6.17
C GLU A 234 -10.92 -11.98 -5.25
N ARG A 235 -10.46 -13.22 -5.04
CA ARG A 235 -9.30 -13.57 -4.21
C ARG A 235 -8.40 -14.62 -4.84
N THR A 236 -8.74 -15.08 -6.04
CA THR A 236 -8.05 -16.15 -6.76
C THR A 236 -7.61 -15.65 -8.11
N LEU A 237 -6.39 -15.98 -8.52
CA LEU A 237 -5.87 -15.71 -9.85
C LEU A 237 -6.41 -16.77 -10.81
N TYR A 238 -7.34 -16.38 -11.65
CA TYR A 238 -7.95 -17.22 -12.68
C TYR A 238 -7.23 -17.06 -14.01
N ARG A 239 -7.23 -18.13 -14.81
CA ARG A 239 -6.63 -18.14 -16.17
C ARG A 239 -7.62 -17.69 -17.23
N GLU A 240 -8.90 -17.83 -16.98
CA GLU A 240 -9.95 -17.52 -17.94
C GLU A 240 -10.12 -16.01 -18.05
N HIS A 241 -10.14 -15.55 -19.29
CA HIS A 241 -10.52 -14.18 -19.63
C HIS A 241 -12.01 -13.97 -19.40
N VAL A 242 -12.42 -12.72 -19.38
CA VAL A 242 -13.81 -12.34 -19.18
C VAL A 242 -14.27 -11.40 -20.29
N PRO A 243 -15.55 -11.42 -20.63
CA PRO A 243 -16.12 -10.39 -21.48
C PRO A 243 -15.95 -9.01 -20.82
N ASP A 244 -15.52 -8.04 -21.59
CA ASP A 244 -15.17 -6.70 -21.14
C ASP A 244 -16.27 -5.65 -21.39
N ASN A 245 -17.54 -6.07 -21.26
CA ASN A 245 -18.69 -5.22 -21.57
C ASN A 245 -19.02 -4.20 -20.47
N TRP A 246 -18.59 -4.48 -19.21
CA TRP A 246 -18.90 -3.65 -18.06
C TRP A 246 -17.69 -3.49 -17.16
N TYR A 247 -17.53 -2.27 -16.60
CA TYR A 247 -16.48 -1.87 -15.69
C TYR A 247 -17.08 -1.44 -14.36
N ALA A 248 -16.56 -1.95 -13.24
CA ALA A 248 -16.89 -1.49 -11.89
C ALA A 248 -15.59 -1.16 -11.15
N TRP A 249 -15.54 -0.03 -10.46
CA TRP A 249 -14.31 0.40 -9.79
C TRP A 249 -14.57 1.00 -8.43
N ARG A 250 -13.57 0.89 -7.56
CA ARG A 250 -13.52 1.43 -6.20
C ARG A 250 -12.25 2.22 -5.98
N TRP A 251 -12.35 3.20 -5.10
CA TRP A 251 -11.19 3.99 -4.65
C TRP A 251 -11.41 4.50 -3.24
N TYR A 252 -10.32 4.85 -2.53
CA TYR A 252 -10.40 5.59 -1.30
C TYR A 252 -10.40 7.09 -1.58
N ASN A 253 -11.33 7.80 -0.94
CA ASN A 253 -11.46 9.25 -1.02
C ASN A 253 -11.27 9.85 0.37
N ALA A 254 -10.20 10.61 0.57
CA ALA A 254 -9.98 11.35 1.82
C ALA A 254 -11.13 12.34 2.03
N ARG A 255 -11.75 12.31 3.20
CA ARG A 255 -12.89 13.16 3.54
C ARG A 255 -12.46 14.29 4.47
N ASP A 256 -12.04 13.93 5.67
CA ASP A 256 -11.65 14.89 6.70
C ASP A 256 -10.37 14.47 7.42
N SER A 257 -9.48 15.44 7.66
CA SER A 257 -8.42 15.31 8.65
C SER A 257 -8.93 15.98 9.93
N LEU A 258 -9.17 15.19 10.96
CA LEU A 258 -9.79 15.65 12.21
C LEU A 258 -8.76 15.99 13.29
N ARG A 259 -7.48 15.81 12.98
CA ARG A 259 -6.37 16.12 13.85
C ARG A 259 -5.45 17.14 13.19
N GLU A 260 -5.19 18.22 13.90
CA GLU A 260 -4.12 19.15 13.51
C GLU A 260 -2.75 18.50 13.75
N PRO A 261 -1.83 18.57 12.78
CA PRO A 261 -0.48 18.08 12.97
C PRO A 261 0.23 18.82 14.09
N LEU A 262 0.88 18.10 15.00
CA LEU A 262 1.78 18.71 15.96
C LEU A 262 3.06 19.16 15.24
N THR A 263 3.50 20.39 15.51
CA THR A 263 4.68 20.99 14.85
C THR A 263 5.84 21.27 15.79
N GLN A 264 5.66 21.00 17.10
CA GLN A 264 6.67 21.22 18.12
C GLN A 264 7.07 19.91 18.78
N ALA A 265 8.37 19.77 19.04
CA ALA A 265 8.87 18.63 19.80
C ALA A 265 8.46 18.72 21.28
N PRO A 266 8.28 17.57 21.96
CA PRO A 266 8.12 17.57 23.41
C PRO A 266 9.35 18.19 24.08
N SER A 267 9.13 18.89 25.19
CA SER A 267 10.20 19.53 25.95
C SER A 267 11.23 18.52 26.51
N THR A 268 10.77 17.32 26.77
CA THR A 268 11.59 16.19 27.26
C THR A 268 11.27 14.97 26.40
N PRO A 269 12.02 14.71 25.31
CA PRO A 269 11.79 13.55 24.49
C PRO A 269 12.07 12.26 25.28
N GLN A 270 11.16 11.31 25.21
CA GLN A 270 11.29 10.01 25.87
C GLN A 270 11.15 8.91 24.83
N ILE A 271 11.90 7.84 24.98
CA ILE A 271 11.67 6.60 24.23
C ILE A 271 10.67 5.76 25.02
N VAL A 272 9.57 5.40 24.38
CA VAL A 272 8.54 4.56 24.99
C VAL A 272 8.81 3.11 24.64
N GLN A 273 8.93 2.24 25.64
CA GLN A 273 9.08 0.81 25.47
C GLN A 273 7.70 0.17 25.31
N LEU A 274 7.53 -0.61 24.25
CA LEU A 274 6.29 -1.28 23.90
C LEU A 274 6.33 -2.75 24.30
N ALA A 275 5.24 -3.25 24.87
CA ALA A 275 5.13 -4.65 25.26
C ALA A 275 5.31 -5.56 24.02
N PRO A 276 6.15 -6.59 24.08
CA PRO A 276 6.13 -7.64 23.09
C PRO A 276 4.78 -8.35 23.14
N ARG A 277 4.27 -8.78 21.97
CA ARG A 277 2.99 -9.49 21.88
C ARG A 277 3.17 -10.84 21.22
N ASP A 278 2.54 -11.85 21.81
CA ASP A 278 2.40 -13.16 21.19
C ASP A 278 1.22 -13.15 20.21
N PRO A 279 1.42 -13.50 18.94
CA PRO A 279 0.34 -13.50 17.95
C PRO A 279 -0.83 -14.42 18.30
N GLY A 280 -0.58 -15.53 19.00
CA GLY A 280 -1.63 -16.47 19.42
C GLY A 280 -2.51 -15.88 20.52
N ASP A 281 -1.92 -15.24 21.54
CA ASP A 281 -2.63 -14.55 22.59
C ASP A 281 -3.45 -13.39 22.03
N GLU A 282 -2.88 -12.64 21.10
CA GLU A 282 -3.57 -11.55 20.40
C GLU A 282 -4.77 -12.05 19.58
N LEU A 283 -4.60 -13.14 18.84
CA LEU A 283 -5.70 -13.74 18.08
C LEU A 283 -6.85 -14.18 19.02
N ALA A 284 -6.51 -14.85 20.11
CA ALA A 284 -7.48 -15.29 21.11
C ALA A 284 -8.19 -14.11 21.79
N LYS A 285 -7.47 -13.01 22.08
CA LYS A 285 -8.02 -11.79 22.65
C LYS A 285 -9.00 -11.12 21.70
N VAL A 286 -8.59 -10.85 20.47
CA VAL A 286 -9.41 -10.24 19.43
C VAL A 286 -10.63 -11.10 19.14
N GLY A 287 -10.46 -12.42 19.02
CA GLY A 287 -11.56 -13.35 18.81
C GLY A 287 -12.60 -13.31 19.92
N ARG A 288 -12.20 -13.18 21.18
CA ARG A 288 -13.13 -13.03 22.32
C ARG A 288 -13.91 -11.72 22.26
N ILE A 289 -13.24 -10.59 22.01
CA ILE A 289 -13.90 -9.29 21.91
C ILE A 289 -14.86 -9.26 20.73
N ALA A 290 -14.50 -9.89 19.61
CA ALA A 290 -15.33 -10.00 18.42
C ALA A 290 -16.48 -11.02 18.55
N ASP A 291 -16.63 -11.65 19.71
CA ASP A 291 -17.57 -12.76 19.93
C ASP A 291 -17.46 -13.86 18.83
N PHE A 292 -16.21 -14.27 18.58
CA PHE A 292 -15.90 -15.25 17.54
C PHE A 292 -16.10 -16.67 18.09
N PRO A 293 -16.67 -17.61 17.32
CA PRO A 293 -16.92 -18.96 17.80
C PRO A 293 -15.65 -19.63 18.33
N SER A 294 -15.70 -20.12 19.56
CA SER A 294 -14.54 -20.75 20.23
C SER A 294 -14.02 -21.99 19.48
N ALA A 295 -14.90 -22.72 18.79
CA ALA A 295 -14.53 -23.86 17.95
C ALA A 295 -13.62 -23.43 16.78
N ALA A 296 -13.93 -22.31 16.13
CA ALA A 296 -13.11 -21.78 15.04
C ALA A 296 -11.75 -21.28 15.54
N LEU A 297 -11.67 -20.71 16.74
CA LEU A 297 -10.40 -20.32 17.37
C LEU A 297 -9.53 -21.50 17.83
N GLN A 298 -10.06 -22.74 17.80
CA GLN A 298 -9.29 -23.96 18.06
C GLN A 298 -8.60 -24.51 16.80
N GLU A 299 -9.02 -24.09 15.61
CA GLU A 299 -8.48 -24.53 14.31
C GLU A 299 -7.81 -23.36 13.57
N VAL A 300 -6.76 -22.83 14.18
CA VAL A 300 -6.02 -21.68 13.64
C VAL A 300 -5.10 -22.11 12.50
N GLN A 301 -5.15 -21.39 11.40
CA GLN A 301 -4.17 -21.48 10.34
C GLN A 301 -2.93 -20.68 10.73
N VAL A 302 -1.77 -21.33 10.66
CA VAL A 302 -0.46 -20.69 10.97
C VAL A 302 0.38 -20.69 9.70
N GLU A 303 0.75 -19.52 9.25
CA GLU A 303 1.63 -19.36 8.09
C GLU A 303 3.10 -19.17 8.48
N ARG A 304 4.01 -19.60 7.61
CA ARG A 304 5.45 -19.50 7.81
C ARG A 304 5.95 -18.09 8.16
N GLN A 305 5.24 -17.05 7.71
CA GLN A 305 5.57 -15.66 8.00
C GLN A 305 4.88 -15.11 9.25
N GLY A 306 4.33 -15.98 10.10
CA GLY A 306 3.75 -15.61 11.39
C GLY A 306 2.37 -14.97 11.33
N VAL A 307 1.65 -15.08 10.22
CA VAL A 307 0.23 -14.73 10.17
C VAL A 307 -0.58 -15.88 10.75
N LEU A 308 -1.44 -15.56 11.72
CA LEU A 308 -2.42 -16.46 12.29
C LEU A 308 -3.82 -16.02 11.86
N SER A 309 -4.67 -16.92 11.44
CA SER A 309 -6.05 -16.60 11.09
C SER A 309 -7.04 -17.67 11.50
N ALA A 310 -8.27 -17.24 11.81
CA ALA A 310 -9.43 -18.10 12.02
C ALA A 310 -10.62 -17.51 11.27
N THR A 311 -11.42 -18.38 10.63
CA THR A 311 -12.58 -17.97 9.84
C THR A 311 -13.82 -18.74 10.29
N SER A 312 -14.96 -18.10 10.34
CA SER A 312 -16.27 -18.70 10.64
C SER A 312 -17.35 -18.00 9.83
N GLY A 313 -17.83 -18.68 8.80
CA GLY A 313 -18.73 -18.07 7.82
C GLY A 313 -18.05 -16.94 7.06
N ASP A 314 -18.66 -15.77 7.07
CA ASP A 314 -18.17 -14.52 6.48
C ASP A 314 -17.24 -13.71 7.41
N ARG A 315 -17.11 -14.14 8.67
CA ARG A 315 -16.31 -13.49 9.69
C ARG A 315 -14.88 -14.04 9.71
N THR A 316 -13.90 -13.17 9.89
CA THR A 316 -12.48 -13.53 9.98
C THR A 316 -11.80 -12.72 11.07
N VAL A 317 -10.94 -13.39 11.86
CA VAL A 317 -9.98 -12.73 12.74
C VAL A 317 -8.59 -13.18 12.33
N SER A 318 -7.64 -12.24 12.28
CA SER A 318 -6.26 -12.55 11.95
C SER A 318 -5.27 -11.64 12.68
N THR A 319 -4.06 -12.16 12.89
CA THR A 319 -2.91 -11.40 13.39
C THR A 319 -1.76 -11.53 12.42
N ALA A 320 -1.03 -10.46 12.20
CA ALA A 320 0.16 -10.42 11.36
C ALA A 320 1.37 -9.95 12.18
N PRO A 321 2.58 -10.07 11.63
CA PRO A 321 3.79 -9.53 12.26
C PRO A 321 3.60 -8.09 12.73
N HIS A 322 4.31 -7.73 13.79
CA HIS A 322 4.24 -6.42 14.42
C HIS A 322 2.89 -6.11 15.12
N ALA A 323 2.16 -7.15 15.52
CA ALA A 323 0.91 -7.06 16.27
C ALA A 323 -0.22 -6.33 15.52
N ILE A 324 -0.22 -6.36 14.19
CA ILE A 324 -1.36 -5.90 13.41
C ILE A 324 -2.43 -6.98 13.45
N ARG A 325 -3.63 -6.58 13.86
CA ARG A 325 -4.80 -7.45 13.99
C ARG A 325 -5.87 -6.98 13.01
N TRP A 326 -6.51 -7.91 12.31
CA TRP A 326 -7.67 -7.62 11.47
C TRP A 326 -8.85 -8.40 11.95
N VAL A 327 -10.00 -7.76 11.86
CA VAL A 327 -11.29 -8.33 12.22
C VAL A 327 -12.27 -8.00 11.11
N LYS A 328 -12.87 -9.01 10.50
CA LYS A 328 -14.07 -8.86 9.67
C LYS A 328 -15.25 -9.40 10.49
N LEU A 329 -16.22 -8.56 10.78
CA LEU A 329 -17.33 -8.85 11.67
C LEU A 329 -18.63 -9.16 10.94
N ALA A 330 -18.84 -8.50 9.79
CA ALA A 330 -20.06 -8.63 8.98
C ALA A 330 -19.77 -8.28 7.52
N GLU A 331 -20.67 -8.70 6.64
CA GLU A 331 -20.75 -8.12 5.29
C GLU A 331 -21.38 -6.73 5.35
N ALA A 332 -20.80 -5.79 4.60
CA ALA A 332 -21.32 -4.43 4.51
C ALA A 332 -22.66 -4.39 3.76
N ASN A 333 -23.60 -3.60 4.23
CA ASN A 333 -24.85 -3.33 3.52
C ASN A 333 -24.64 -2.29 2.41
N HIS A 334 -24.13 -2.68 1.26
CA HIS A 334 -23.92 -1.80 0.12
C HIS A 334 -25.23 -1.41 -0.63
N ARG A 335 -26.41 -1.78 -0.13
CA ARG A 335 -27.70 -1.32 -0.69
C ARG A 335 -28.08 0.07 -0.19
N ASN A 336 -27.64 0.42 1.01
CA ASN A 336 -27.79 1.78 1.53
C ASN A 336 -26.69 2.68 0.95
N LEU A 337 -27.04 3.54 0.01
CA LEU A 337 -26.11 4.47 -0.65
C LEU A 337 -26.09 5.86 -0.01
N ARG A 338 -26.80 6.05 1.11
CA ARG A 338 -26.82 7.32 1.83
C ARG A 338 -25.57 7.43 2.69
N GLN A 339 -24.60 8.23 2.24
CA GLN A 339 -23.35 8.46 2.94
C GLN A 339 -23.54 8.76 4.43
N LEU A 340 -22.78 8.09 5.29
CA LEU A 340 -22.80 8.27 6.73
C LEU A 340 -22.15 9.63 7.11
N PRO A 341 -22.83 10.50 7.91
CA PRO A 341 -22.22 11.75 8.38
C PRO A 341 -20.98 11.50 9.24
N THR A 342 -19.96 12.38 9.13
CA THR A 342 -18.67 12.26 9.82
C THR A 342 -18.83 12.08 11.33
N GLU A 343 -19.64 12.91 11.98
CA GLU A 343 -19.82 12.88 13.43
C GLU A 343 -20.42 11.55 13.89
N ARG A 344 -21.40 11.04 13.15
CA ARG A 344 -22.04 9.77 13.45
C ARG A 344 -21.09 8.58 13.21
N ALA A 345 -20.28 8.65 12.16
CA ALA A 345 -19.25 7.64 11.89
C ALA A 345 -18.20 7.61 13.01
N VAL A 346 -17.73 8.77 13.45
CA VAL A 346 -16.75 8.88 14.54
C VAL A 346 -17.33 8.36 15.86
N GLU A 347 -18.58 8.68 16.18
CA GLU A 347 -19.26 8.18 17.39
C GLU A 347 -19.36 6.64 17.41
N ALA A 348 -19.88 6.06 16.32
CA ALA A 348 -20.02 4.61 16.19
C ALA A 348 -18.66 3.88 16.22
N ALA A 349 -17.66 4.41 15.50
CA ALA A 349 -16.33 3.84 15.46
C ALA A 349 -15.61 3.95 16.82
N ARG A 350 -15.83 5.01 17.59
CA ARG A 350 -15.19 5.22 18.90
C ARG A 350 -15.60 4.14 19.90
N GLY A 351 -16.89 3.83 19.99
CA GLY A 351 -17.39 2.78 20.89
C GLY A 351 -16.78 1.42 20.62
N PHE A 352 -16.49 1.13 19.33
CA PHE A 352 -15.74 -0.07 18.95
C PHE A 352 -14.25 0.05 19.29
N ALA A 353 -13.60 1.16 18.90
CA ALA A 353 -12.16 1.34 19.09
C ALA A 353 -11.74 1.24 20.55
N GLU A 354 -12.52 1.78 21.48
CA GLU A 354 -12.26 1.73 22.92
C GLU A 354 -12.21 0.31 23.48
N GLN A 355 -12.98 -0.64 22.92
CA GLN A 355 -12.95 -2.06 23.34
C GLN A 355 -11.63 -2.75 22.96
N TYR A 356 -10.97 -2.27 21.89
CA TYR A 356 -9.73 -2.85 21.38
C TYR A 356 -8.48 -2.01 21.68
N ALA A 357 -8.66 -0.86 22.33
CA ALA A 357 -7.57 0.06 22.63
C ALA A 357 -6.57 -0.47 23.68
N ASP A 358 -6.97 -1.49 24.46
CA ASP A 358 -6.12 -2.08 25.51
C ASP A 358 -5.64 -1.06 26.56
N GLY A 359 -6.47 -0.02 26.84
CA GLY A 359 -6.10 1.08 27.70
C GLY A 359 -5.24 2.17 27.04
N ALA A 360 -4.91 2.04 25.78
CA ALA A 360 -4.21 3.09 25.04
C ALA A 360 -5.09 4.33 24.89
N GLU A 361 -4.52 5.50 25.11
CA GLU A 361 -5.15 6.77 24.77
C GLU A 361 -5.26 6.90 23.24
N LEU A 362 -6.45 7.29 22.75
CA LEU A 362 -6.75 7.41 21.33
C LEU A 362 -7.21 8.82 20.97
N VAL A 363 -6.71 9.36 19.86
CA VAL A 363 -7.20 10.57 19.23
C VAL A 363 -7.74 10.25 17.83
N VAL A 364 -8.85 10.86 17.45
CA VAL A 364 -9.36 10.76 16.05
C VAL A 364 -8.37 11.43 15.12
N ASP A 365 -7.97 10.73 14.07
CA ASP A 365 -6.98 11.21 13.10
C ASP A 365 -7.63 11.63 11.78
N SER A 366 -8.39 10.76 11.15
CA SER A 366 -8.95 11.03 9.83
C SER A 366 -10.17 10.17 9.51
N VAL A 367 -10.96 10.64 8.56
CA VAL A 367 -12.08 9.91 7.95
C VAL A 367 -11.87 9.85 6.45
N HIS A 368 -12.14 8.70 5.85
CA HIS A 368 -12.18 8.52 4.40
C HIS A 368 -13.32 7.59 4.01
N ASP A 369 -13.73 7.68 2.76
CA ASP A 369 -14.80 6.86 2.22
C ASP A 369 -14.26 5.81 1.24
N LEU A 370 -14.88 4.64 1.24
CA LEU A 370 -14.81 3.69 0.15
C LEU A 370 -15.85 4.09 -0.89
N MET A 371 -15.39 4.60 -2.01
CA MET A 371 -16.23 5.04 -3.12
C MET A 371 -16.35 3.95 -4.17
N GLN A 372 -17.47 3.90 -4.87
CA GLN A 372 -17.69 3.02 -6.02
C GLN A 372 -18.36 3.75 -7.16
N ASN A 373 -18.05 3.34 -8.39
CA ASN A 373 -18.80 3.68 -9.58
C ASN A 373 -18.74 2.52 -10.59
N SER A 374 -19.57 2.56 -11.62
CA SER A 374 -19.56 1.56 -12.70
C SER A 374 -20.14 2.12 -13.99
N GLY A 375 -19.90 1.44 -15.11
CA GLY A 375 -20.47 1.80 -16.39
C GLY A 375 -20.23 0.74 -17.46
N ALA A 376 -21.02 0.80 -18.54
CA ALA A 376 -20.81 -0.01 -19.72
C ALA A 376 -19.54 0.44 -20.47
N LYS A 377 -18.90 -0.49 -21.20
CA LYS A 377 -17.64 -0.26 -21.95
C LYS A 377 -17.73 0.94 -22.90
N ASP A 378 -18.88 1.16 -23.51
CA ASP A 378 -19.11 2.27 -24.46
C ASP A 378 -19.37 3.62 -23.77
N GLY A 379 -19.41 3.65 -22.42
CA GLY A 379 -19.69 4.84 -21.62
C GLY A 379 -21.16 5.26 -21.56
N SER A 380 -22.07 4.52 -22.19
CA SER A 380 -23.49 4.88 -22.27
C SER A 380 -24.24 4.83 -20.94
N GLU A 381 -23.77 4.02 -20.00
CA GLU A 381 -24.41 3.78 -18.70
C GLU A 381 -23.45 4.12 -17.55
N LEU A 382 -22.73 5.24 -17.66
CA LEU A 382 -21.85 5.69 -16.59
C LEU A 382 -22.69 6.16 -15.38
N GLY A 383 -22.51 5.48 -14.24
CA GLY A 383 -23.16 5.84 -12.98
C GLY A 383 -22.56 7.07 -12.32
N GLU A 384 -23.20 7.54 -11.26
CA GLU A 384 -22.63 8.53 -10.36
C GLU A 384 -21.82 7.85 -9.24
N PRO A 385 -20.72 8.47 -8.77
CA PRO A 385 -19.97 7.96 -7.63
C PRO A 385 -20.83 7.85 -6.37
N VAL A 386 -20.77 6.71 -5.69
CA VAL A 386 -21.46 6.48 -4.42
C VAL A 386 -20.50 6.11 -3.32
N SER A 387 -20.74 6.57 -2.08
CA SER A 387 -20.02 6.11 -0.90
C SER A 387 -20.64 4.81 -0.39
N LEU A 388 -19.82 3.77 -0.21
CA LEU A 388 -20.26 2.47 0.30
C LEU A 388 -19.97 2.30 1.79
N GLU A 389 -18.81 2.77 2.23
CA GLU A 389 -18.33 2.63 3.59
C GLU A 389 -17.62 3.91 4.02
N THR A 390 -17.68 4.19 5.31
CA THR A 390 -16.90 5.25 5.97
C THR A 390 -15.88 4.63 6.91
N HIS A 391 -14.63 4.97 6.73
CA HIS A 391 -13.52 4.49 7.55
C HIS A 391 -13.03 5.60 8.48
N VAL A 392 -13.00 5.31 9.79
CA VAL A 392 -12.50 6.22 10.81
C VAL A 392 -11.18 5.70 11.37
N THR A 393 -10.15 6.52 11.35
CA THR A 393 -8.84 6.19 11.91
C THR A 393 -8.60 6.93 13.22
N PHE A 394 -8.24 6.17 14.25
CA PHE A 394 -7.76 6.68 15.54
C PHE A 394 -6.26 6.43 15.64
N ARG A 395 -5.52 7.37 16.26
CA ARG A 395 -4.10 7.23 16.57
C ARG A 395 -3.90 7.04 18.07
N GLN A 396 -3.00 6.14 18.39
CA GLN A 396 -2.49 6.00 19.74
C GLN A 396 -1.65 7.21 20.12
N VAL A 397 -1.75 7.61 21.38
CA VAL A 397 -1.08 8.78 21.93
C VAL A 397 -0.18 8.35 23.08
N PHE A 398 1.02 8.90 23.18
CA PHE A 398 1.93 8.77 24.32
C PHE A 398 2.22 10.17 24.85
N ASP A 399 1.88 10.43 26.11
CA ASP A 399 2.07 11.75 26.76
C ASP A 399 1.51 12.93 25.92
N GLY A 400 0.30 12.78 25.36
CA GLY A 400 -0.35 13.79 24.53
C GLY A 400 0.19 13.89 23.09
N ILE A 401 1.14 13.03 22.69
CA ILE A 401 1.80 13.06 21.37
C ILE A 401 1.38 11.83 20.57
N PRO A 402 0.80 12.00 19.37
CA PRO A 402 0.31 10.89 18.56
C PRO A 402 1.44 10.09 17.92
N VAL A 403 1.16 8.81 17.68
CA VAL A 403 1.98 7.98 16.80
C VAL A 403 1.77 8.45 15.35
N ILE A 404 2.87 8.66 14.64
CA ILE A 404 2.85 9.10 13.24
C ILE A 404 3.26 8.00 12.25
N THR A 405 3.75 6.85 12.71
CA THR A 405 4.04 5.70 11.83
C THR A 405 2.78 5.30 11.06
N PRO A 406 2.82 5.19 9.72
CA PRO A 406 1.62 5.07 8.89
C PRO A 406 0.67 3.93 9.29
N ASP A 407 1.19 2.71 9.53
CA ASP A 407 0.43 1.49 9.80
C ASP A 407 0.52 0.99 11.25
N ARG A 408 1.12 1.78 12.15
CA ARG A 408 1.36 1.43 13.55
C ARG A 408 0.68 2.41 14.51
N GLY A 409 0.40 1.92 15.72
CA GLY A 409 -0.23 2.73 16.75
C GLY A 409 -1.57 3.31 16.29
N LEU A 410 -2.40 2.51 15.62
CA LEU A 410 -3.70 2.97 15.15
C LEU A 410 -4.80 1.91 15.32
N ILE A 411 -6.04 2.40 15.32
CA ILE A 411 -7.24 1.60 15.08
C ILE A 411 -7.98 2.25 13.92
N ARG A 412 -8.23 1.49 12.85
CA ARG A 412 -9.06 1.91 11.72
C ARG A 412 -10.31 1.05 11.72
N VAL A 413 -11.46 1.69 11.78
CA VAL A 413 -12.78 1.05 11.80
C VAL A 413 -13.52 1.40 10.53
N ALA A 414 -13.97 0.40 9.80
CA ALA A 414 -14.84 0.57 8.64
C ALA A 414 -16.29 0.34 9.04
N LEU A 415 -17.15 1.26 8.64
CA LEU A 415 -18.60 1.22 8.87
C LEU A 415 -19.32 1.27 7.52
N ASP A 416 -20.37 0.47 7.39
CA ASP A 416 -21.34 0.68 6.31
C ASP A 416 -22.21 1.93 6.55
N ASN A 417 -23.04 2.27 5.59
CA ASN A 417 -23.90 3.45 5.68
C ASN A 417 -25.05 3.34 6.70
N ASP A 418 -25.24 2.17 7.31
CA ASP A 418 -26.14 1.97 8.45
C ASP A 418 -25.44 2.17 9.80
N ALA A 419 -24.16 2.55 9.78
CA ALA A 419 -23.25 2.68 10.93
C ALA A 419 -22.92 1.33 11.60
N THR A 420 -23.04 0.22 10.88
CA THR A 420 -22.59 -1.09 11.34
C THR A 420 -21.10 -1.22 11.15
N VAL A 421 -20.36 -1.62 12.19
CA VAL A 421 -18.93 -1.93 12.05
C VAL A 421 -18.77 -3.22 11.27
N VAL A 422 -18.14 -3.14 10.12
CA VAL A 422 -17.96 -4.30 9.22
C VAL A 422 -16.57 -4.90 9.32
N GLN A 423 -15.54 -4.07 9.49
CA GLN A 423 -14.17 -4.54 9.69
C GLN A 423 -13.32 -3.54 10.47
N ALA A 424 -12.21 -4.00 11.03
CA ALA A 424 -11.23 -3.13 11.65
C ALA A 424 -9.80 -3.64 11.51
N GLN A 425 -8.85 -2.70 11.47
CA GLN A 425 -7.43 -2.93 11.64
C GLN A 425 -6.99 -2.32 12.97
N ILE A 426 -6.25 -3.07 13.78
CA ILE A 426 -5.83 -2.67 15.12
C ILE A 426 -4.33 -2.91 15.24
N SER A 427 -3.56 -1.87 15.56
CA SER A 427 -2.10 -1.95 15.75
C SER A 427 -1.59 -1.16 16.96
N THR A 428 -2.50 -0.81 17.89
CA THR A 428 -2.13 -0.22 19.18
C THR A 428 -1.31 -1.18 20.02
N ARG A 429 -0.43 -0.66 20.87
CA ARG A 429 0.50 -1.42 21.72
C ARG A 429 0.48 -0.89 23.16
N ASP A 430 0.55 -1.81 24.13
CA ASP A 430 0.74 -1.46 25.53
C ASP A 430 2.16 -0.96 25.78
N THR A 431 2.32 -0.07 26.76
CA THR A 431 3.62 0.41 27.20
C THR A 431 4.12 -0.40 28.39
N THR A 432 5.41 -0.72 28.40
CA THR A 432 6.08 -1.35 29.55
C THR A 432 6.90 -0.37 30.39
N GLY A 433 7.15 0.81 29.85
CA GLY A 433 7.92 1.86 30.52
C GLY A 433 8.37 2.95 29.56
N THR A 434 8.98 3.96 30.11
CA THR A 434 9.70 5.00 29.35
C THR A 434 11.15 4.97 29.80
N THR A 435 12.07 4.96 28.83
CA THR A 435 13.47 5.26 29.09
C THR A 435 13.66 6.74 28.82
N ARG A 436 13.88 7.52 29.88
CA ARG A 436 14.62 8.77 29.69
C ARG A 436 15.95 8.40 29.07
N GLU A 437 16.49 9.26 28.16
CA GLU A 437 17.81 9.06 27.55
C GLU A 437 18.76 8.27 28.46
N PRO A 438 19.58 7.36 27.92
CA PRO A 438 20.35 6.44 28.73
C PRO A 438 20.98 7.23 29.89
N SER A 439 20.53 6.91 31.09
CA SER A 439 21.17 7.44 32.27
C SER A 439 22.62 6.99 32.12
N THR A 440 23.53 7.94 32.09
CA THR A 440 24.96 7.70 32.15
C THR A 440 25.34 7.13 33.50
N ASP A 441 24.69 6.05 33.93
CA ASP A 441 25.18 5.13 34.97
C ASP A 441 26.23 4.19 34.39
N ILE A 442 27.10 4.76 33.55
CA ILE A 442 28.44 4.22 33.34
C ILE A 442 29.25 4.70 34.52
N ALA A 443 29.75 3.74 35.30
CA ALA A 443 30.69 4.00 36.37
C ALA A 443 31.71 5.09 35.94
N PRO A 444 32.03 6.06 36.83
CA PRO A 444 32.90 7.17 36.46
C PRO A 444 34.17 6.64 35.82
N PRO A 445 34.58 7.14 34.65
CA PRO A 445 35.83 6.77 34.05
C PRO A 445 36.96 7.10 35.00
N PRO A 446 38.03 6.29 35.04
CA PRO A 446 39.17 6.57 35.89
C PRO A 446 39.68 7.98 35.60
N ALA A 447 40.00 8.71 36.66
CA ALA A 447 40.43 10.14 36.62
C ALA A 447 41.46 10.40 35.51
N GLY A 448 41.09 11.16 34.47
CA GLY A 448 41.93 11.50 33.33
C GLY A 448 41.19 11.59 31.99
N GLY A 449 39.90 11.21 31.92
CA GLY A 449 39.10 11.25 30.68
C GLY A 449 38.49 12.62 30.39
N LYS A 450 38.47 13.04 29.12
CA LYS A 450 37.86 14.26 28.61
C LYS A 450 36.42 14.38 29.08
N ALA A 451 36.00 15.62 29.38
CA ALA A 451 34.64 15.96 29.84
C ALA A 451 33.55 15.22 29.11
N ALA A 452 32.62 14.60 29.89
CA ALA A 452 31.43 13.98 29.36
C ALA A 452 30.67 14.97 28.48
N ALA A 453 30.25 14.54 27.28
CA ALA A 453 29.43 15.35 26.41
C ALA A 453 28.17 15.79 27.15
N ALA A 454 27.85 17.08 27.09
CA ALA A 454 26.63 17.63 27.65
C ALA A 454 25.42 16.87 27.09
N PRO A 455 24.33 16.68 27.86
CA PRO A 455 23.13 16.02 27.40
C PRO A 455 22.68 16.64 26.08
N GLN A 456 22.53 15.83 25.05
CA GLN A 456 22.10 16.29 23.73
C GLN A 456 20.68 16.87 23.89
N ARG A 457 20.55 18.19 23.75
CA ARG A 457 19.24 18.83 23.62
C ARG A 457 18.48 18.16 22.46
N ALA A 458 17.17 17.96 22.64
CA ALA A 458 16.29 17.56 21.56
C ALA A 458 16.60 18.42 20.31
N ARG A 459 16.85 17.77 19.19
CA ARG A 459 17.13 18.49 17.94
C ARG A 459 15.89 19.26 17.54
N GLU A 460 16.09 20.50 17.11
CA GLU A 460 14.99 21.27 16.54
C GLU A 460 14.40 20.51 15.32
N PRO A 461 13.08 20.22 15.30
CA PRO A 461 12.50 19.34 14.29
C PRO A 461 12.77 19.76 12.85
N ARG A 462 12.75 21.06 12.58
CA ARG A 462 13.01 21.60 11.23
C ARG A 462 14.46 21.43 10.80
N GLU A 463 15.41 21.62 11.71
CA GLU A 463 16.83 21.42 11.45
C GLU A 463 17.15 19.94 11.21
N ALA A 464 16.57 19.04 12.01
CA ALA A 464 16.70 17.61 11.86
C ALA A 464 16.18 17.14 10.50
N LEU A 465 15.00 17.60 10.09
CA LEU A 465 14.42 17.32 8.77
C LEU A 465 15.25 17.90 7.62
N ALA A 466 15.76 19.12 7.75
CA ALA A 466 16.62 19.72 6.72
C ALA A 466 17.92 18.90 6.53
N ALA A 467 18.49 18.38 7.61
CA ALA A 467 19.65 17.48 7.54
C ALA A 467 19.31 16.12 6.90
N ALA A 468 18.15 15.54 7.23
CA ALA A 468 17.67 14.29 6.64
C ALA A 468 17.37 14.47 5.14
N GLN A 469 16.74 15.56 4.75
CA GLN A 469 16.46 15.89 3.35
C GLN A 469 17.76 16.06 2.54
N ARG A 470 18.77 16.77 3.07
CA ARG A 470 20.06 16.89 2.37
C ARG A 470 20.73 15.54 2.15
N ARG A 471 20.67 14.63 3.12
CA ARG A 471 21.19 13.25 2.94
C ARG A 471 20.45 12.50 1.84
N LEU A 472 19.13 12.54 1.86
CA LEU A 472 18.29 11.93 0.85
C LEU A 472 18.62 12.47 -0.56
N LEU A 473 18.78 13.78 -0.71
CA LEU A 473 19.11 14.39 -2.00
C LEU A 473 20.55 14.06 -2.45
N ALA A 474 21.49 13.91 -1.52
CA ALA A 474 22.84 13.44 -1.85
C ALA A 474 22.85 11.99 -2.33
N GLU A 475 22.03 11.12 -1.74
CA GLU A 475 21.83 9.74 -2.23
C GLU A 475 21.24 9.73 -3.64
N LEU A 476 20.22 10.58 -3.89
CA LEU A 476 19.65 10.77 -5.24
C LEU A 476 20.72 11.17 -6.26
N ALA A 477 21.54 12.14 -5.92
CA ALA A 477 22.60 12.63 -6.80
C ALA A 477 23.68 11.55 -7.08
N SER A 478 23.99 10.70 -6.09
CA SER A 478 24.97 9.62 -6.27
C SER A 478 24.48 8.53 -7.23
N VAL A 479 23.20 8.17 -7.16
CA VAL A 479 22.59 7.18 -8.09
C VAL A 479 22.63 7.70 -9.53
N THR A 480 22.46 9.01 -9.75
CA THR A 480 22.54 9.62 -11.09
C THR A 480 23.97 9.83 -11.59
N ALA A 481 24.95 10.02 -10.71
CA ALA A 481 26.34 10.26 -11.07
C ALA A 481 27.09 9.00 -11.55
N ASP A 482 26.80 7.85 -10.97
CA ASP A 482 27.40 6.55 -11.37
C ASP A 482 27.09 6.15 -12.83
N GLU A 483 26.16 6.86 -13.49
CA GLU A 483 25.68 6.55 -14.83
C GLU A 483 26.33 7.36 -15.95
N GLN A 484 26.98 8.47 -15.63
CA GLN A 484 27.54 9.39 -16.65
C GLN A 484 28.88 8.94 -17.25
N GLY A 485 29.35 7.73 -16.90
CA GLY A 485 30.57 7.15 -17.45
C GLY A 485 30.54 6.81 -18.96
N GLY A 486 29.49 7.10 -19.73
CA GLY A 486 29.43 6.57 -21.06
C GLY A 486 28.61 7.18 -22.18
N ARG A 487 27.80 8.21 -22.00
CA ARG A 487 27.11 8.86 -23.15
C ARG A 487 26.72 10.32 -22.87
N SER A 488 27.13 11.22 -23.76
CA SER A 488 26.70 12.62 -23.84
C SER A 488 25.21 12.68 -24.21
N ALA A 489 24.34 12.64 -23.21
CA ALA A 489 22.98 13.15 -23.33
C ALA A 489 22.92 14.52 -22.64
N ALA A 490 22.01 15.41 -23.06
CA ALA A 490 21.83 16.71 -22.44
C ALA A 490 21.75 16.54 -20.91
N ALA A 491 22.52 17.36 -20.18
CA ALA A 491 22.59 17.25 -18.73
C ALA A 491 21.19 17.20 -18.14
N PRO A 492 20.85 16.16 -17.33
CA PRO A 492 19.53 16.08 -16.73
C PRO A 492 19.31 17.36 -15.91
N ARG A 493 18.17 18.02 -16.13
CA ARG A 493 17.79 19.17 -15.29
C ARG A 493 17.74 18.70 -13.85
N GLU A 494 18.37 19.44 -12.94
CA GLU A 494 18.29 19.13 -11.51
C GLU A 494 16.81 19.00 -11.11
N PRO A 495 16.41 17.88 -10.46
CA PRO A 495 15.03 17.69 -10.05
C PRO A 495 14.66 18.79 -9.04
N GLN A 496 13.56 19.46 -9.26
CA GLN A 496 13.05 20.41 -8.28
C GLN A 496 12.43 19.64 -7.13
N VAL A 497 12.74 20.08 -5.92
CA VAL A 497 12.23 19.50 -4.68
C VAL A 497 11.39 20.54 -3.98
N ARG A 498 10.15 20.19 -3.67
CA ARG A 498 9.24 21.06 -2.92
C ARG A 498 8.60 20.31 -1.76
N ASP A 499 8.37 21.02 -0.66
CA ASP A 499 7.61 20.48 0.47
C ASP A 499 6.13 20.35 0.07
N VAL A 500 5.49 19.25 0.44
CA VAL A 500 4.04 19.09 0.29
C VAL A 500 3.38 19.81 1.48
N PRO A 501 2.56 20.83 1.24
CA PRO A 501 1.94 21.60 2.31
C PRO A 501 1.12 20.74 3.26
N GLY A 502 1.10 21.08 4.56
CA GLY A 502 0.30 20.40 5.58
C GLY A 502 0.81 19.01 5.99
N THR A 503 1.98 18.56 5.51
CA THR A 503 2.52 17.23 5.82
C THR A 503 3.61 17.24 6.89
N PHE A 504 4.09 18.42 7.31
CA PHE A 504 5.03 18.53 8.41
C PHE A 504 4.33 18.19 9.73
N GLU A 505 4.84 17.18 10.41
CA GLU A 505 4.32 16.80 11.73
C GLU A 505 5.41 16.22 12.63
N VAL A 506 5.20 16.34 13.94
CA VAL A 506 6.00 15.74 15.01
C VAL A 506 5.14 14.71 15.73
N GLY A 507 5.72 13.56 16.07
CA GLY A 507 5.03 12.49 16.75
C GLY A 507 5.98 11.37 17.14
N TYR A 508 5.41 10.21 17.49
CA TYR A 508 6.17 9.01 17.75
C TYR A 508 6.25 8.11 16.52
N GLU A 509 7.47 7.72 16.15
CA GLU A 509 7.71 6.63 15.20
C GLU A 509 7.93 5.32 15.96
N ILE A 510 7.28 4.25 15.50
CA ILE A 510 7.41 2.90 16.08
C ILE A 510 8.35 2.06 15.22
N GLU A 511 9.43 1.58 15.83
CA GLU A 511 10.35 0.62 15.24
C GLU A 511 10.57 -0.55 16.21
N GLY A 512 10.21 -1.77 15.81
CA GLY A 512 10.27 -2.93 16.70
C GLY A 512 9.37 -2.78 17.94
N ASN A 513 9.97 -2.78 19.11
CA ASN A 513 9.30 -2.60 20.40
C ASN A 513 9.58 -1.23 21.05
N GLU A 514 9.99 -0.27 20.25
CA GLU A 514 10.26 1.08 20.70
C GLU A 514 9.44 2.10 19.93
N ALA A 515 8.96 3.14 20.63
CA ALA A 515 8.44 4.34 20.01
C ALA A 515 9.34 5.52 20.41
N TYR A 516 9.84 6.24 19.44
CA TYR A 516 10.75 7.36 19.65
C TYR A 516 10.22 8.64 18.98
N PRO A 517 10.48 9.82 19.57
CA PRO A 517 10.06 11.08 19.00
C PRO A 517 10.75 11.33 17.66
N ALA A 518 9.97 11.68 16.66
CA ALA A 518 10.45 11.97 15.31
C ALA A 518 9.69 13.15 14.71
N ALA A 519 10.31 13.80 13.73
CA ALA A 519 9.63 14.70 12.84
C ALA A 519 9.58 14.11 11.43
N ARG A 520 8.50 14.35 10.70
CA ARG A 520 8.40 13.96 9.29
C ARG A 520 7.75 15.03 8.45
N LYS A 521 8.05 15.03 7.17
CA LYS A 521 7.36 15.78 6.14
C LYS A 521 7.41 15.03 4.82
N LEU A 522 6.45 15.31 3.96
CA LEU A 522 6.45 14.79 2.59
C LEU A 522 7.10 15.82 1.66
N ILE A 523 7.99 15.35 0.81
CA ILE A 523 8.55 16.15 -0.28
C ILE A 523 8.06 15.59 -1.61
N GLU A 524 7.91 16.47 -2.59
CA GLU A 524 7.63 16.11 -3.98
C GLU A 524 8.86 16.43 -4.82
N ILE A 525 9.27 15.48 -5.65
CA ILE A 525 10.46 15.53 -6.49
C ILE A 525 10.01 15.38 -7.94
N GLY A 526 10.38 16.32 -8.81
CA GLY A 526 10.01 16.31 -10.23
C GLY A 526 10.38 17.60 -10.93
N SER A 527 10.12 17.65 -12.24
CA SER A 527 10.17 18.91 -13.00
C SER A 527 8.79 19.57 -12.99
N PRO A 528 8.68 20.90 -12.88
CA PRO A 528 7.41 21.61 -12.93
C PRO A 528 6.62 21.36 -14.22
N ASP A 529 7.32 21.08 -15.30
CA ASP A 529 6.75 20.86 -16.64
C ASP A 529 6.53 19.35 -16.94
N SER A 530 6.86 18.46 -15.98
CA SER A 530 6.70 17.02 -16.14
C SER A 530 5.39 16.55 -15.54
N MET A 531 4.66 15.69 -16.27
CA MET A 531 3.53 14.96 -15.69
C MET A 531 3.98 13.90 -14.67
N TYR A 532 5.28 13.66 -14.57
CA TYR A 532 5.87 12.65 -13.69
C TYR A 532 6.46 13.31 -12.46
N THR A 533 5.80 13.14 -11.36
CA THR A 533 6.28 13.55 -10.04
C THR A 533 6.28 12.36 -9.10
N THR A 534 7.16 12.37 -8.12
CA THR A 534 7.16 11.37 -7.05
C THR A 534 7.15 12.04 -5.71
N ARG A 535 6.61 11.35 -4.70
CA ARG A 535 6.58 11.83 -3.32
C ARG A 535 7.39 10.90 -2.42
N ARG A 536 8.04 11.49 -1.41
CA ARG A 536 8.80 10.74 -0.40
C ARG A 536 8.65 11.36 0.97
N TRP A 537 8.57 10.47 1.97
CA TRP A 537 8.71 10.87 3.36
C TRP A 537 10.18 11.19 3.68
N VAL A 538 10.40 12.33 4.32
CA VAL A 538 11.62 12.66 5.04
C VAL A 538 11.30 12.49 6.51
N VAL A 539 11.97 11.57 7.18
CA VAL A 539 11.79 11.27 8.60
C VAL A 539 13.10 11.56 9.34
N ALA A 540 13.02 12.22 10.47
CA ALA A 540 14.18 12.57 11.30
C ALA A 540 13.89 12.25 12.77
N PRO A 541 14.64 11.31 13.39
CA PRO A 541 14.59 11.11 14.83
C PRO A 541 15.02 12.38 15.59
N LEU A 542 14.26 12.73 16.64
CA LEU A 542 14.54 13.90 17.50
C LEU A 542 15.31 13.50 18.75
N ALA A 543 15.16 12.23 19.19
CA ALA A 543 15.96 11.60 20.21
C ALA A 543 16.21 10.14 19.80
N ARG A 544 17.44 9.71 19.90
CA ARG A 544 17.90 8.32 19.82
C ARG A 544 19.12 8.13 20.67
#